data_448607d60bc9616e733d78d8a826986f
#
_entry.id   448607d60bc9616e733d78d8a826986f
#
_cell.length_a   1.000
_cell.length_b   1.000
_cell.length_c   1.000
_cell.angle_alpha   90.00
_cell.angle_beta   90.00
_cell.angle_gamma   90.00
#
_symmetry.space_group_name_H-M   'P 1'
#
loop_
_entity.id
_entity.type
_entity.pdbx_description
1 polymer ?
#
loop_
_entity_poly.entity_id
_entity_poly.type
_entity_poly.pdbx_seq_one_letter_code
_entity_poly.pdbx_strand_id
1 'polypeptide(L)' 'LYIDSSHQYEQTLRELELGFRKIKPGGFIMGDDYNSDVNARHHGVYKAVKEFEAAGRLRLVVDGENMQFVATLP' A
#
# COMPACT_ATOMS: atom_id res chain seq x y z
N LEU A 1 -9.75 -5.80 0.66
CA LEU A 1 -8.49 -6.50 0.84
C LEU A 1 -7.61 -5.77 1.84
N TYR A 2 -7.10 -6.48 2.79
CA TYR A 2 -6.21 -5.95 3.82
C TYR A 2 -4.81 -6.53 3.62
N ILE A 3 -3.82 -5.66 3.55
CA ILE A 3 -2.42 -6.06 3.42
C ILE A 3 -1.77 -5.97 4.79
N ASP A 4 -1.40 -7.13 5.33
CA ASP A 4 -0.65 -7.25 6.56
C ASP A 4 0.62 -8.03 6.22
N SER A 5 1.46 -7.39 5.43
CA SER A 5 2.68 -8.04 4.95
C SER A 5 3.71 -8.12 6.06
N SER A 6 4.71 -8.94 5.86
CA SER A 6 5.84 -9.05 6.77
C SER A 6 6.81 -7.87 6.61
N HIS A 7 6.31 -6.74 6.13
CA HIS A 7 7.00 -5.46 6.17
C HIS A 7 8.11 -5.31 5.14
N GLN A 8 8.20 -6.25 4.22
CA GLN A 8 9.22 -6.22 3.21
C GLN A 8 8.70 -5.54 1.96
N TYR A 9 9.52 -4.67 1.42
CA TYR A 9 9.18 -3.89 0.24
C TYR A 9 8.73 -4.79 -0.93
N GLU A 10 9.52 -5.82 -1.24
CA GLU A 10 9.21 -6.71 -2.36
C GLU A 10 7.93 -7.49 -2.15
N GLN A 11 7.67 -7.93 -0.93
CA GLN A 11 6.46 -8.65 -0.60
C GLN A 11 5.24 -7.74 -0.74
N THR A 12 5.34 -6.51 -0.28
CA THR A 12 4.27 -5.54 -0.42
C THR A 12 3.96 -5.25 -1.89
N LEU A 13 5.01 -5.10 -2.71
CA LEU A 13 4.81 -4.92 -4.15
C LEU A 13 4.01 -6.06 -4.75
N ARG A 14 4.33 -7.31 -4.41
CA ARG A 14 3.60 -8.47 -4.92
C ARG A 14 2.15 -8.48 -4.45
N GLU A 15 1.93 -8.16 -3.19
CA GLU A 15 0.58 -8.13 -2.63
C GLU A 15 -0.27 -7.03 -3.28
N LEU A 16 0.31 -5.87 -3.54
CA LEU A 16 -0.39 -4.81 -4.27
C LEU A 16 -0.72 -5.25 -5.70
N GLU A 17 0.22 -5.87 -6.40
CA GLU A 17 -0.01 -6.40 -7.74
C GLU A 17 -1.20 -7.37 -7.77
N LEU A 18 -1.18 -8.36 -6.88
CA LEU A 18 -2.24 -9.35 -6.81
C LEU A 18 -3.56 -8.75 -6.38
N GLY A 19 -3.53 -7.86 -5.40
CA GLY A 19 -4.73 -7.21 -4.88
C GLY A 19 -5.43 -6.39 -5.94
N PHE A 20 -4.68 -5.59 -6.68
CA PHE A 20 -5.27 -4.74 -7.72
C PHE A 20 -5.76 -5.52 -8.94
N ARG A 21 -5.28 -6.74 -9.15
CA ARG A 21 -5.84 -7.61 -10.19
C ARG A 21 -7.20 -8.18 -9.81
N LYS A 22 -7.44 -8.35 -8.51
CA LYS A 22 -8.65 -9.01 -7.99
C LYS A 22 -9.71 -8.04 -7.54
N ILE A 23 -9.34 -6.80 -7.29
CA ILE A 23 -10.27 -5.81 -6.76
C ILE A 23 -11.23 -5.35 -7.84
N LYS A 24 -12.51 -5.21 -7.48
CA LYS A 24 -13.52 -4.69 -8.39
C LYS A 24 -13.47 -3.16 -8.38
N PRO A 25 -13.92 -2.50 -9.46
CA PRO A 25 -14.07 -1.04 -9.45
C PRO A 25 -14.87 -0.60 -8.23
N GLY A 26 -14.34 0.41 -7.52
CA GLY A 26 -14.94 0.89 -6.28
C GLY A 26 -14.48 0.17 -5.03
N GLY A 27 -13.69 -0.89 -5.17
CA GLY A 27 -13.12 -1.59 -4.02
C GLY A 27 -11.89 -0.87 -3.47
N PHE A 28 -11.47 -1.29 -2.28
CA PHE A 28 -10.34 -0.67 -1.58
C PHE A 28 -9.30 -1.71 -1.19
N ILE A 29 -8.05 -1.26 -1.13
CA ILE A 29 -6.97 -1.98 -0.48
C ILE A 29 -6.54 -1.14 0.71
N MET A 30 -6.39 -1.77 1.86
CA MET A 30 -5.91 -1.07 3.05
C MET A 30 -4.83 -1.90 3.73
N GLY A 31 -3.96 -1.23 4.45
CA GLY A 31 -2.87 -1.92 5.12
C GLY A 31 -2.30 -1.12 6.26
N ASP A 32 -1.52 -1.83 7.07
CA ASP A 32 -0.82 -1.32 8.24
C ASP A 32 0.66 -1.09 7.96
N ASP A 33 1.36 -0.62 8.98
CA ASP A 33 2.82 -0.42 8.95
C ASP A 33 3.26 0.59 7.89
N TYR A 34 2.39 1.52 7.56
CA TYR A 34 2.63 2.56 6.58
C TYR A 34 3.34 3.73 7.27
N ASN A 35 4.66 3.67 7.30
CA ASN A 35 5.48 4.62 8.04
C ASN A 35 6.47 5.31 7.11
N SER A 36 6.39 6.65 7.05
CA SER A 36 7.24 7.47 6.18
C SER A 36 8.68 7.59 6.68
N ASP A 37 8.97 7.18 7.90
CA ASP A 37 10.33 7.25 8.44
C ASP A 37 11.21 6.21 7.75
N VAL A 38 12.22 6.68 7.03
CA VAL A 38 13.14 5.81 6.27
C VAL A 38 13.93 4.86 7.17
N ASN A 39 14.02 5.17 8.45
CA ASN A 39 14.71 4.32 9.43
C ASN A 39 13.76 3.35 10.13
N ALA A 40 12.46 3.42 9.85
CA ALA A 40 11.50 2.53 10.45
C ALA A 40 11.63 1.13 9.89
N ARG A 41 11.41 0.13 10.77
CA ARG A 41 11.49 -1.29 10.40
C ARG A 41 10.58 -1.63 9.22
N HIS A 42 9.42 -0.98 9.15
CA HIS A 42 8.39 -1.32 8.17
C HIS A 42 8.25 -0.29 7.06
N HIS A 43 9.28 0.50 6.83
CA HIS A 43 9.25 1.54 5.80
C HIS A 43 9.01 0.94 4.39
N GLY A 44 9.32 -0.33 4.17
CA GLY A 44 9.11 -0.98 2.88
C GLY A 44 7.67 -0.93 2.40
N VAL A 45 6.70 -1.00 3.30
CA VAL A 45 5.28 -0.87 2.95
C VAL A 45 5.01 0.53 2.38
N TYR A 46 5.46 1.58 3.07
CA TYR A 46 5.31 2.96 2.62
C TYR A 46 5.94 3.16 1.25
N LYS A 47 7.18 2.69 1.08
CA LYS A 47 7.91 2.84 -0.17
C LYS A 47 7.17 2.19 -1.34
N ALA A 48 6.66 0.98 -1.16
CA ALA A 48 5.94 0.26 -2.21
C ALA A 48 4.65 0.97 -2.59
N VAL A 49 3.89 1.43 -1.60
CA VAL A 49 2.63 2.15 -1.84
C VAL A 49 2.89 3.45 -2.61
N LYS A 50 3.90 4.20 -2.21
CA LYS A 50 4.24 5.46 -2.87
C LYS A 50 4.73 5.25 -4.30
N GLU A 51 5.43 4.17 -4.57
CA GLU A 51 5.84 3.85 -5.94
C GLU A 51 4.65 3.54 -6.83
N PHE A 52 3.67 2.80 -6.31
CA PHE A 52 2.43 2.52 -7.04
C PHE A 52 1.64 3.82 -7.31
N GLU A 53 1.59 4.70 -6.32
CA GLU A 53 0.94 6.00 -6.49
C GLU A 53 1.62 6.82 -7.59
N ALA A 54 2.95 6.92 -7.54
CA ALA A 54 3.72 7.69 -8.49
C ALA A 54 3.59 7.14 -9.92
N ALA A 55 3.40 5.83 -10.05
CA ALA A 55 3.20 5.19 -11.34
C ALA A 55 1.76 5.31 -11.85
N GLY A 56 0.88 5.96 -11.09
CA GLY A 56 -0.52 6.11 -11.46
C GLY A 56 -1.34 4.83 -11.32
N ARG A 57 -0.87 3.86 -10.54
CA ARG A 57 -1.50 2.55 -10.41
C ARG A 57 -2.47 2.46 -9.25
N LEU A 58 -2.42 3.41 -8.32
CA LEU A 58 -3.37 3.52 -7.22
C LEU A 58 -3.59 4.98 -6.86
N ARG A 59 -4.69 5.24 -6.16
CA ARG A 59 -4.98 6.53 -5.56
C ARG A 59 -5.14 6.35 -4.07
N LEU A 60 -4.42 7.16 -3.27
CA LEU A 60 -4.56 7.12 -1.82
C LEU A 60 -5.77 7.90 -1.37
N VAL A 61 -6.61 7.25 -0.58
CA VAL A 61 -7.77 7.85 0.07
C VAL A 61 -7.39 8.28 1.48
N VAL A 62 -6.63 7.45 2.18
CA VAL A 62 -6.03 7.78 3.47
C VAL A 62 -4.53 7.57 3.35
N ASP A 63 -3.75 8.60 3.67
CA ASP A 63 -2.31 8.61 3.47
C ASP A 63 -1.62 8.82 4.83
N GLY A 64 -1.40 7.74 5.54
CA GLY A 64 -0.56 7.74 6.73
C GLY A 64 -1.24 8.00 8.05
N GLU A 65 -2.54 8.09 8.09
CA GLU A 65 -3.25 8.26 9.36
C GLU A 65 -3.16 7.00 10.19
N ASN A 66 -2.67 7.12 11.42
CA ASN A 66 -2.44 5.98 12.32
C ASN A 66 -1.53 4.90 11.70
N MET A 67 -0.57 5.32 10.87
CA MET A 67 0.34 4.42 10.16
C MET A 67 -0.41 3.42 9.27
N GLN A 68 -1.54 3.82 8.74
CA GLN A 68 -2.35 3.02 7.83
C GLN A 68 -2.53 3.74 6.51
N PHE A 69 -2.83 2.98 5.48
CA PHE A 69 -3.24 3.57 4.20
C PHE A 69 -4.51 2.90 3.70
N VAL A 70 -5.26 3.65 2.90
CA VAL A 70 -6.40 3.12 2.14
C VAL A 70 -6.21 3.58 0.70
N ALA A 71 -6.26 2.66 -0.23
CA ALA A 71 -6.06 2.95 -1.63
C ALA A 71 -7.15 2.33 -2.49
N THR A 72 -7.39 2.95 -3.63
CA THR A 72 -8.35 2.46 -4.61
C THR A 72 -7.71 2.51 -6.00
N LEU A 73 -8.36 1.90 -6.98
CA LEU A 73 -7.95 2.05 -8.37
C LEU A 73 -8.14 3.50 -8.80
N PRO A 74 -7.26 4.00 -9.67
CA PRO A 74 -7.35 5.37 -10.17
C PRO A 74 -8.66 5.63 -10.91
#